data_1886cc83538399c319a01bd2bef0edd6
#
_entry.id   1886cc83538399c319a01bd2bef0edd6
#
_cell.length_a   1.000
_cell.length_b   1.000
_cell.length_c   1.000
_cell.angle_alpha   90.00
_cell.angle_beta   90.00
_cell.angle_gamma   90.00
#
_symmetry.space_group_name_H-M   'P 1'
#
loop_
_entity.id
_entity.type
_entity.pdbx_description
1 polymer ?
#
loop_
_entity_poly.entity_id
_entity_poly.type
_entity_poly.pdbx_seq_one_letter_code
_entity_poly.pdbx_strand_id
1 'polypeptide(L)'
;YQNLNQVSATPECSFLYAAMLASDDCLGGGGPNDLHMQSLDMLLNSKQDMTQQFWKDRYQGINRANSLLDGIENIQLAESDKNQIEGEAKFLRAFYYYELASMYGRVPLTITSQSVEPSQPTAAELWGQILQDLRDAAEIMPATRKTDGHVDKYTAEAMLGRAWLFYTGMYCNGEDLAALTSTTYSPLTSVALPDGSTLTKDQVIGYIDDCVNNSGYSLVTSDFRNLWAYTNRFTVEDYDYTTGQGLKWVEDDNAVNPETLFAIKYNKLADWSTSIGYANNFALHFGVRGMA
;
A
#
# COMPACT_ATOMS: atom_id res chain seq x y z
N TYR A 1 -0.72 2.64 11.43
CA TYR A 1 0.07 1.46 11.03
C TYR A 1 -0.64 0.14 11.34
N GLN A 2 -1.26 -0.04 12.51
CA GLN A 2 -1.87 -1.33 12.90
C GLN A 2 -2.86 -1.88 11.86
N ASN A 3 -3.62 -1.03 11.18
CA ASN A 3 -4.59 -1.48 10.17
C ASN A 3 -3.95 -1.98 8.86
N LEU A 4 -2.66 -1.79 8.65
CA LEU A 4 -1.95 -2.28 7.46
C LEU A 4 -1.85 -3.81 7.44
N ASN A 5 -1.67 -4.43 8.60
CA ASN A 5 -1.42 -5.87 8.72
C ASN A 5 -2.66 -6.72 9.05
N GLN A 6 -3.82 -6.12 9.28
CA GLN A 6 -5.06 -6.85 9.60
C GLN A 6 -5.52 -7.78 8.47
N VAL A 7 -5.13 -7.49 7.25
CA VAL A 7 -5.40 -8.30 6.07
C VAL A 7 -4.80 -9.71 6.11
N SER A 8 -3.90 -10.00 7.05
CA SER A 8 -3.28 -11.33 7.16
C SER A 8 -4.07 -12.32 8.00
N ALA A 9 -4.98 -11.86 8.85
CA ALA A 9 -5.82 -12.75 9.68
C ALA A 9 -6.85 -13.50 8.84
N THR A 10 -7.30 -12.90 7.75
CA THR A 10 -8.18 -13.50 6.74
C THR A 10 -7.61 -13.13 5.38
N PRO A 11 -6.82 -14.00 4.76
CA PRO A 11 -6.13 -13.69 3.50
C PRO A 11 -7.08 -13.27 2.37
N GLU A 12 -8.30 -13.74 2.42
CA GLU A 12 -9.36 -13.34 1.50
C GLU A 12 -9.64 -11.82 1.52
N CYS A 13 -9.17 -11.11 2.54
CA CYS A 13 -9.41 -9.67 2.70
C CYS A 13 -8.25 -8.80 2.25
N SER A 14 -7.25 -9.33 1.56
CA SER A 14 -6.11 -8.52 1.12
C SER A 14 -6.29 -8.00 -0.31
N PHE A 15 -5.77 -6.79 -0.55
CA PHE A 15 -5.70 -6.23 -1.90
C PHE A 15 -4.97 -7.18 -2.86
N LEU A 16 -3.86 -7.77 -2.42
CA LEU A 16 -3.06 -8.70 -3.23
C LEU A 16 -3.90 -9.92 -3.65
N TYR A 17 -4.63 -10.52 -2.71
CA TYR A 17 -5.48 -11.67 -3.01
C TYR A 17 -6.58 -11.32 -3.99
N ALA A 18 -7.28 -10.21 -3.75
CA ALA A 18 -8.34 -9.78 -4.63
C ALA A 18 -7.81 -9.50 -6.05
N ALA A 19 -6.66 -8.84 -6.16
CA ALA A 19 -6.04 -8.56 -7.45
C ALA A 19 -5.60 -9.83 -8.18
N MET A 20 -5.03 -10.81 -7.46
CA MET A 20 -4.59 -12.07 -8.06
C MET A 20 -5.75 -12.94 -8.50
N LEU A 21 -6.82 -13.04 -7.68
CA LEU A 21 -8.00 -13.84 -8.03
C LEU A 21 -8.85 -13.20 -9.12
N ALA A 22 -8.82 -11.88 -9.25
CA ALA A 22 -9.51 -11.17 -10.33
C ALA A 22 -8.70 -11.14 -11.65
N SER A 23 -7.46 -11.60 -11.62
CA SER A 23 -6.61 -11.75 -12.81
C SER A 23 -6.74 -13.16 -13.39
N ASP A 24 -6.30 -13.33 -14.64
CA ASP A 24 -6.24 -14.65 -15.29
C ASP A 24 -5.07 -15.52 -14.79
N ASP A 25 -4.25 -15.01 -13.87
CA ASP A 25 -3.03 -15.67 -13.42
C ASP A 25 -3.25 -16.66 -12.27
N CYS A 26 -4.36 -16.53 -11.53
CA CYS A 26 -4.65 -17.35 -10.37
C CYS A 26 -6.05 -17.91 -10.39
N LEU A 27 -6.19 -19.18 -10.01
CA LEU A 27 -7.49 -19.82 -9.82
C LEU A 27 -7.89 -19.79 -8.34
N GLY A 28 -9.16 -19.54 -8.07
CA GLY A 28 -9.75 -19.68 -6.76
C GLY A 28 -9.75 -21.15 -6.33
N GLY A 29 -8.74 -21.51 -5.53
CA GLY A 29 -8.58 -22.88 -5.03
C GLY A 29 -9.51 -23.24 -3.90
N GLY A 30 -9.22 -24.37 -3.26
CA GLY A 30 -9.94 -24.86 -2.09
C GLY A 30 -11.04 -25.85 -2.42
N GLY A 31 -11.81 -26.22 -1.39
CA GLY A 31 -12.90 -27.18 -1.48
C GLY A 31 -14.26 -26.52 -1.77
N PRO A 32 -15.34 -27.30 -1.71
CA PRO A 32 -16.70 -26.79 -1.94
C PRO A 32 -17.13 -25.69 -0.96
N ASN A 33 -16.40 -25.49 0.10
CA ASN A 33 -16.69 -24.47 1.13
C ASN A 33 -15.92 -23.17 0.93
N ASP A 34 -14.95 -23.13 0.00
CA ASP A 34 -14.12 -21.94 -0.28
C ASP A 34 -14.73 -21.09 -1.41
N LEU A 35 -16.05 -20.89 -1.34
CA LEU A 35 -16.83 -20.21 -2.37
C LEU A 35 -16.42 -18.76 -2.57
N HIS A 36 -15.84 -18.11 -1.57
CA HIS A 36 -15.43 -16.71 -1.63
C HIS A 36 -14.36 -16.49 -2.70
N MET A 37 -13.27 -17.26 -2.63
CA MET A 37 -12.17 -17.19 -3.59
C MET A 37 -12.62 -17.56 -5.01
N GLN A 38 -13.40 -18.62 -5.12
CA GLN A 38 -13.96 -19.05 -6.42
C GLN A 38 -14.89 -18.01 -7.03
N SER A 39 -15.68 -17.32 -6.20
CA SER A 39 -16.60 -16.28 -6.70
C SER A 39 -15.85 -15.07 -7.25
N LEU A 40 -14.73 -14.70 -6.66
CA LEU A 40 -13.93 -13.58 -7.17
C LEU A 40 -13.18 -13.95 -8.45
N ASP A 41 -12.57 -15.13 -8.48
CA ASP A 41 -11.92 -15.70 -9.66
C ASP A 41 -12.87 -15.76 -10.87
N MET A 42 -14.09 -16.23 -10.65
CA MET A 42 -15.10 -16.35 -11.69
C MET A 42 -15.85 -15.04 -11.99
N LEU A 43 -15.52 -13.94 -11.34
CA LEU A 43 -16.19 -12.64 -11.40
C LEU A 43 -17.72 -12.75 -11.15
N LEU A 44 -18.11 -13.68 -10.32
CA LEU A 44 -19.50 -13.91 -9.97
C LEU A 44 -19.98 -12.93 -8.91
N ASN A 45 -21.18 -12.40 -9.10
CA ASN A 45 -21.87 -11.65 -8.05
C ASN A 45 -22.25 -12.62 -6.92
N SER A 46 -21.40 -12.71 -5.92
CA SER A 46 -21.61 -13.56 -4.77
C SER A 46 -22.27 -12.78 -3.64
N LYS A 47 -23.16 -13.43 -2.92
CA LYS A 47 -23.63 -12.96 -1.60
C LYS A 47 -22.55 -13.15 -0.51
N GLN A 48 -21.45 -13.75 -0.87
CA GLN A 48 -20.29 -13.98 -0.04
C GLN A 48 -19.41 -12.73 -0.07
N ASP A 49 -19.32 -12.06 1.05
CA ASP A 49 -18.64 -10.77 1.15
C ASP A 49 -17.16 -10.97 1.49
N MET A 50 -16.38 -11.29 0.48
CA MET A 50 -14.95 -11.50 0.61
C MET A 50 -14.19 -10.23 0.97
N THR A 51 -14.66 -9.08 0.52
CA THR A 51 -13.92 -7.81 0.63
C THR A 51 -14.42 -6.89 1.75
N GLN A 52 -15.48 -7.25 2.48
CA GLN A 52 -16.05 -6.42 3.53
C GLN A 52 -15.06 -6.09 4.64
N GLN A 53 -14.28 -7.09 5.08
CA GLN A 53 -13.31 -6.87 6.13
C GLN A 53 -12.19 -5.93 5.68
N PHE A 54 -11.72 -6.08 4.44
CA PHE A 54 -10.75 -5.16 3.85
C PHE A 54 -11.28 -3.71 3.85
N TRP A 55 -12.51 -3.51 3.38
CA TRP A 55 -13.19 -2.22 3.42
C TRP A 55 -13.23 -1.62 4.83
N LYS A 56 -13.70 -2.40 5.80
CA LYS A 56 -13.78 -1.97 7.21
C LYS A 56 -12.43 -1.57 7.77
N ASP A 57 -11.42 -2.40 7.54
CA ASP A 57 -10.07 -2.18 8.09
C ASP A 57 -9.43 -0.92 7.49
N ARG A 58 -9.62 -0.67 6.19
CA ARG A 58 -9.11 0.53 5.54
C ARG A 58 -9.82 1.79 6.06
N TYR A 59 -11.15 1.78 6.19
CA TYR A 59 -11.87 2.91 6.77
C TYR A 59 -11.58 3.13 8.25
N GLN A 60 -11.31 2.08 9.03
CA GLN A 60 -10.81 2.25 10.40
C GLN A 60 -9.44 2.92 10.42
N GLY A 61 -8.55 2.56 9.50
CA GLY A 61 -7.26 3.21 9.33
C GLY A 61 -7.39 4.69 8.96
N ILE A 62 -8.27 5.01 8.01
CA ILE A 62 -8.60 6.37 7.60
C ILE A 62 -9.13 7.18 8.79
N ASN A 63 -10.09 6.62 9.55
CA ASN A 63 -10.66 7.33 10.71
C ASN A 63 -9.59 7.61 11.79
N ARG A 64 -8.65 6.68 12.03
CA ARG A 64 -7.53 6.89 12.96
C ARG A 64 -6.59 7.99 12.47
N ALA A 65 -6.28 8.03 11.17
CA ALA A 65 -5.49 9.10 10.57
C ALA A 65 -6.21 10.44 10.69
N ASN A 66 -7.51 10.50 10.38
CA ASN A 66 -8.34 11.69 10.54
C ASN A 66 -8.35 12.19 11.99
N SER A 67 -8.54 11.28 12.97
CA SER A 67 -8.56 11.65 14.39
C SER A 67 -7.25 12.28 14.85
N LEU A 68 -6.12 11.79 14.33
CA LEU A 68 -4.83 12.38 14.61
C LEU A 68 -4.71 13.76 13.96
N LEU A 69 -5.04 13.89 12.68
CA LEU A 69 -4.97 15.14 11.94
C LEU A 69 -5.90 16.22 12.51
N ASP A 70 -7.11 15.86 12.93
CA ASP A 70 -8.03 16.79 13.58
C ASP A 70 -7.51 17.33 14.93
N GLY A 71 -6.64 16.56 15.59
CA GLY A 71 -6.08 16.91 16.91
C GLY A 71 -4.64 17.38 16.91
N ILE A 72 -3.92 17.33 15.79
CA ILE A 72 -2.46 17.51 15.73
C ILE A 72 -2.01 18.87 16.27
N GLU A 73 -2.79 19.93 16.07
CA GLU A 73 -2.48 21.27 16.54
C GLU A 73 -2.48 21.38 18.08
N ASN A 74 -3.19 20.50 18.77
CA ASN A 74 -3.29 20.48 20.22
C ASN A 74 -2.16 19.65 20.89
N ILE A 75 -1.32 18.97 20.08
CA ILE A 75 -0.25 18.14 20.60
C ILE A 75 1.00 18.99 20.83
N GLN A 76 1.54 18.92 22.06
CA GLN A 76 2.77 19.62 22.41
C GLN A 76 3.97 18.70 22.16
N LEU A 77 4.56 18.82 20.99
CA LEU A 77 5.78 18.14 20.57
C LEU A 77 6.75 19.12 19.93
N ALA A 78 8.00 18.70 19.76
CA ALA A 78 8.93 19.43 18.89
C ALA A 78 8.37 19.49 17.46
N GLU A 79 8.59 20.59 16.77
CA GLU A 79 8.02 20.81 15.42
C GLU A 79 8.41 19.70 14.45
N SER A 80 9.65 19.24 14.49
CA SER A 80 10.12 18.13 13.64
C SER A 80 9.36 16.84 13.89
N ASP A 81 9.03 16.54 15.16
CA ASP A 81 8.30 15.33 15.51
C ASP A 81 6.83 15.46 15.13
N LYS A 82 6.27 16.65 15.32
CA LYS A 82 4.90 16.97 14.86
C LYS A 82 4.79 16.79 13.36
N ASN A 83 5.71 17.36 12.59
CA ASN A 83 5.75 17.25 11.14
C ASN A 83 5.90 15.80 10.67
N GLN A 84 6.73 15.01 11.35
CA GLN A 84 6.87 13.59 11.06
C GLN A 84 5.55 12.85 11.26
N ILE A 85 4.90 13.03 12.41
CA ILE A 85 3.65 12.34 12.77
C ILE A 85 2.50 12.77 11.84
N GLU A 86 2.41 14.06 11.51
CA GLU A 86 1.41 14.57 10.59
C GLU A 86 1.60 13.99 9.18
N GLY A 87 2.83 13.99 8.69
CA GLY A 87 3.18 13.41 7.38
C GLY A 87 2.88 11.92 7.32
N GLU A 88 3.19 11.16 8.37
CA GLU A 88 2.83 9.75 8.46
C GLU A 88 1.31 9.53 8.42
N ALA A 89 0.53 10.35 9.11
CA ALA A 89 -0.92 10.24 9.09
C ALA A 89 -1.52 10.54 7.71
N LYS A 90 -1.02 11.58 7.04
CA LYS A 90 -1.41 11.91 5.65
C LYS A 90 -1.02 10.79 4.69
N PHE A 91 0.20 10.29 4.77
CA PHE A 91 0.65 9.14 3.97
C PHE A 91 -0.25 7.93 4.15
N LEU A 92 -0.54 7.54 5.40
CA LEU A 92 -1.36 6.37 5.69
C LEU A 92 -2.80 6.55 5.20
N ARG A 93 -3.38 7.74 5.34
CA ARG A 93 -4.71 8.04 4.81
C ARG A 93 -4.74 7.90 3.28
N ALA A 94 -3.77 8.48 2.60
CA ALA A 94 -3.63 8.35 1.16
C ALA A 94 -3.41 6.90 0.72
N PHE A 95 -2.59 6.14 1.45
CA PHE A 95 -2.32 4.74 1.15
C PHE A 95 -3.61 3.90 1.26
N TYR A 96 -4.39 4.07 2.32
CA TYR A 96 -5.66 3.37 2.47
C TYR A 96 -6.66 3.75 1.37
N TYR A 97 -6.77 5.04 1.04
CA TYR A 97 -7.62 5.47 -0.07
C TYR A 97 -7.12 4.97 -1.42
N TYR A 98 -5.81 4.92 -1.64
CA TYR A 98 -5.23 4.34 -2.86
C TYR A 98 -5.67 2.88 -3.05
N GLU A 99 -5.56 2.05 -2.02
CA GLU A 99 -5.99 0.66 -2.09
C GLU A 99 -7.51 0.53 -2.31
N LEU A 100 -8.31 1.31 -1.58
CA LEU A 100 -9.76 1.32 -1.76
C LEU A 100 -10.16 1.81 -3.16
N ALA A 101 -9.56 2.89 -3.65
CA ALA A 101 -9.84 3.43 -4.97
C ALA A 101 -9.42 2.48 -6.09
N SER A 102 -8.32 1.76 -5.89
CA SER A 102 -7.84 0.76 -6.86
C SER A 102 -8.77 -0.46 -6.96
N MET A 103 -9.39 -0.87 -5.84
CA MET A 103 -10.30 -2.03 -5.81
C MET A 103 -11.74 -1.68 -6.19
N TYR A 104 -12.24 -0.55 -5.70
CA TYR A 104 -13.68 -0.24 -5.76
C TYR A 104 -14.02 0.98 -6.62
N GLY A 105 -13.01 1.65 -7.17
CA GLY A 105 -13.21 2.90 -7.91
C GLY A 105 -13.55 4.05 -6.97
N ARG A 106 -14.68 4.72 -7.19
CA ARG A 106 -15.10 5.85 -6.37
C ARG A 106 -15.69 5.36 -5.06
N VAL A 107 -14.99 5.62 -3.97
CA VAL A 107 -15.39 5.27 -2.60
C VAL A 107 -15.72 6.54 -1.80
N PRO A 108 -16.56 6.47 -0.76
CA PRO A 108 -16.85 7.64 0.09
C PRO A 108 -15.60 8.29 0.63
N LEU A 109 -15.50 9.62 0.47
CA LEU A 109 -14.36 10.41 0.93
C LEU A 109 -14.67 11.12 2.25
N THR A 110 -13.89 10.81 3.29
CA THR A 110 -13.94 11.46 4.59
C THR A 110 -12.55 11.90 5.02
N ILE A 111 -12.38 13.19 5.31
CA ILE A 111 -11.10 13.80 5.69
C ILE A 111 -11.09 14.32 7.15
N THR A 112 -12.12 13.99 7.91
CA THR A 112 -12.27 14.32 9.33
C THR A 112 -12.81 13.12 10.08
N SER A 113 -12.52 13.04 11.38
CA SER A 113 -13.08 12.02 12.28
C SER A 113 -14.51 12.36 12.75
N GLN A 114 -15.00 13.56 12.43
CA GLN A 114 -16.36 13.95 12.76
C GLN A 114 -17.37 13.13 11.95
N SER A 115 -18.51 12.87 12.56
CA SER A 115 -19.61 12.20 11.87
C SER A 115 -20.16 13.10 10.77
N VAL A 116 -19.94 12.72 9.53
CA VAL A 116 -20.48 13.39 8.36
C VAL A 116 -21.22 12.36 7.51
N GLU A 117 -22.26 12.80 6.82
CA GLU A 117 -22.93 11.92 5.84
C GLU A 117 -21.95 11.64 4.70
N PRO A 118 -21.58 10.37 4.48
CA PRO A 118 -20.63 10.03 3.44
C PRO A 118 -21.25 10.30 2.06
N SER A 119 -20.54 11.02 1.22
CA SER A 119 -20.90 11.20 -0.19
C SER A 119 -19.91 10.46 -1.08
N GLN A 120 -20.40 9.97 -2.21
CA GLN A 120 -19.52 9.40 -3.23
C GLN A 120 -18.93 10.55 -4.05
N PRO A 121 -17.60 10.77 -3.99
CA PRO A 121 -16.94 11.82 -4.75
C PRO A 121 -16.87 11.47 -6.25
N THR A 122 -16.53 12.44 -7.06
CA THR A 122 -15.98 12.18 -8.40
C THR A 122 -14.61 11.48 -8.30
N ALA A 123 -14.16 10.89 -9.40
CA ALA A 123 -12.82 10.31 -9.43
C ALA A 123 -11.73 11.38 -9.21
N ALA A 124 -11.90 12.56 -9.82
CA ALA A 124 -10.96 13.66 -9.66
C ALA A 124 -10.87 14.16 -8.20
N GLU A 125 -11.99 14.26 -7.48
CA GLU A 125 -11.98 14.64 -6.06
C GLU A 125 -11.27 13.61 -5.20
N LEU A 126 -11.54 12.31 -5.40
CA LEU A 126 -10.91 11.24 -4.63
C LEU A 126 -9.39 11.17 -4.89
N TRP A 127 -9.00 11.13 -6.17
CA TRP A 127 -7.59 11.06 -6.52
C TRP A 127 -6.84 12.36 -6.24
N GLY A 128 -7.51 13.50 -6.37
CA GLY A 128 -6.98 14.79 -5.94
C GLY A 128 -6.62 14.79 -4.46
N GLN A 129 -7.47 14.23 -3.59
CA GLN A 129 -7.17 14.12 -2.16
C GLN A 129 -6.03 13.15 -1.87
N ILE A 130 -5.98 12.00 -2.55
CA ILE A 130 -4.87 11.04 -2.40
C ILE A 130 -3.53 11.70 -2.76
N LEU A 131 -3.49 12.39 -3.89
CA LEU A 131 -2.29 13.07 -4.37
C LEU A 131 -1.89 14.24 -3.46
N GLN A 132 -2.86 15.00 -2.96
CA GLN A 132 -2.60 16.08 -2.00
C GLN A 132 -1.99 15.56 -0.71
N ASP A 133 -2.58 14.52 -0.11
CA ASP A 133 -2.06 13.94 1.12
C ASP A 133 -0.62 13.42 0.97
N LEU A 134 -0.30 12.80 -0.18
CA LEU A 134 1.06 12.32 -0.46
C LEU A 134 2.06 13.45 -0.69
N ARG A 135 1.65 14.50 -1.44
CA ARG A 135 2.47 15.70 -1.62
C ARG A 135 2.74 16.39 -0.28
N ASP A 136 1.70 16.64 0.49
CA ASP A 136 1.83 17.31 1.78
C ASP A 136 2.70 16.48 2.73
N ALA A 137 2.53 15.16 2.76
CA ALA A 137 3.39 14.28 3.56
C ALA A 137 4.87 14.40 3.13
N ALA A 138 5.16 14.43 1.83
CA ALA A 138 6.51 14.61 1.32
C ALA A 138 7.09 15.99 1.66
N GLU A 139 6.27 17.03 1.67
CA GLU A 139 6.73 18.41 1.93
C GLU A 139 6.99 18.68 3.42
N ILE A 140 6.19 18.09 4.33
CA ILE A 140 6.30 18.41 5.76
C ILE A 140 7.24 17.48 6.51
N MET A 141 7.40 16.21 6.11
CA MET A 141 8.29 15.29 6.80
C MET A 141 9.76 15.70 6.68
N PRO A 142 10.56 15.54 7.76
CA PRO A 142 12.00 15.77 7.68
C PRO A 142 12.68 14.93 6.61
N ALA A 143 13.67 15.48 5.92
CA ALA A 143 14.46 14.79 4.90
C ALA A 143 15.45 13.79 5.54
N THR A 144 14.90 12.82 6.27
CA THR A 144 15.66 11.80 7.00
C THR A 144 15.06 10.45 6.71
N ARG A 145 15.87 9.55 6.11
CA ARG A 145 15.49 8.16 5.91
C ARG A 145 15.15 7.46 7.22
N LYS A 146 14.04 6.75 7.26
CA LYS A 146 13.63 5.92 8.39
C LYS A 146 14.01 4.46 8.17
N THR A 147 14.41 3.80 9.25
CA THR A 147 14.78 2.36 9.24
C THR A 147 14.06 1.56 10.32
N ASP A 148 13.14 2.21 11.03
CA ASP A 148 12.41 1.68 12.18
C ASP A 148 11.01 1.17 11.83
N GLY A 149 10.66 1.14 10.53
CA GLY A 149 9.34 0.73 10.04
C GLY A 149 8.36 1.89 9.86
N HIS A 150 8.76 3.10 10.22
CA HIS A 150 8.01 4.31 9.91
C HIS A 150 8.26 4.78 8.48
N VAL A 151 7.28 5.44 7.88
CA VAL A 151 7.48 6.08 6.58
C VAL A 151 8.28 7.37 6.74
N ASP A 152 8.94 7.75 5.68
CA ASP A 152 9.70 9.00 5.57
C ASP A 152 9.25 9.81 4.35
N LYS A 153 9.82 11.00 4.21
CA LYS A 153 9.60 11.89 3.07
C LYS A 153 9.72 11.15 1.73
N TYR A 154 10.78 10.39 1.57
CA TYR A 154 11.10 9.73 0.30
C TYR A 154 10.14 8.58 -0.04
N THR A 155 9.62 7.91 0.98
CA THR A 155 8.53 6.95 0.84
C THR A 155 7.26 7.62 0.31
N ALA A 156 6.94 8.82 0.81
CA ALA A 156 5.79 9.59 0.33
C ALA A 156 5.99 10.07 -1.12
N GLU A 157 7.18 10.52 -1.48
CA GLU A 157 7.53 10.91 -2.86
C GLU A 157 7.39 9.75 -3.85
N ALA A 158 7.91 8.58 -3.50
CA ALA A 158 7.78 7.38 -4.32
C ALA A 158 6.32 6.94 -4.49
N MET A 159 5.54 7.00 -3.40
CA MET A 159 4.12 6.65 -3.45
C MET A 159 3.30 7.69 -4.22
N LEU A 160 3.69 8.97 -4.16
CA LEU A 160 3.09 10.03 -4.98
C LEU A 160 3.26 9.73 -6.47
N GLY A 161 4.47 9.36 -6.90
CA GLY A 161 4.74 8.92 -8.27
C GLY A 161 3.89 7.71 -8.67
N ARG A 162 3.76 6.71 -7.80
CA ARG A 162 2.94 5.53 -8.05
C ARG A 162 1.45 5.87 -8.18
N ALA A 163 0.93 6.69 -7.28
CA ALA A 163 -0.47 7.12 -7.32
C ALA A 163 -0.77 7.98 -8.55
N TRP A 164 0.16 8.86 -8.92
CA TRP A 164 0.08 9.65 -10.15
C TRP A 164 -0.02 8.77 -11.40
N LEU A 165 0.89 7.81 -11.54
CA LEU A 165 0.92 6.89 -12.68
C LEU A 165 -0.36 6.05 -12.76
N PHE A 166 -0.85 5.57 -11.63
CA PHE A 166 -2.09 4.80 -11.58
C PHE A 166 -3.28 5.66 -12.04
N TYR A 167 -3.47 6.83 -11.42
CA TYR A 167 -4.61 7.69 -11.72
C TYR A 167 -4.59 8.18 -13.16
N THR A 168 -3.48 8.76 -13.61
CA THR A 168 -3.37 9.30 -14.98
C THR A 168 -3.31 8.21 -16.05
N GLY A 169 -2.94 6.98 -15.67
CA GLY A 169 -2.94 5.81 -16.54
C GLY A 169 -4.29 5.12 -16.67
N MET A 170 -5.11 5.15 -15.63
CA MET A 170 -6.40 4.47 -15.62
C MET A 170 -7.55 5.35 -16.10
N TYR A 171 -7.46 6.68 -15.92
CA TYR A 171 -8.54 7.62 -16.21
C TYR A 171 -8.18 8.54 -17.37
N CYS A 172 -8.98 8.54 -18.45
CA CYS A 172 -8.64 9.26 -19.67
C CYS A 172 -8.89 10.78 -19.60
N ASN A 173 -9.77 11.25 -18.74
CA ASN A 173 -10.14 12.66 -18.57
C ASN A 173 -10.26 13.05 -17.10
N GLY A 174 -9.72 12.23 -16.22
CA GLY A 174 -9.82 12.39 -14.77
C GLY A 174 -11.05 11.74 -14.13
N GLU A 175 -12.05 11.32 -14.91
CA GLU A 175 -13.30 10.76 -14.41
C GLU A 175 -13.61 9.36 -14.96
N ASP A 176 -13.37 9.13 -16.24
CA ASP A 176 -13.76 7.91 -16.91
C ASP A 176 -12.58 6.94 -17.04
N LEU A 177 -12.80 5.66 -16.71
CA LEU A 177 -11.81 4.63 -16.94
C LEU A 177 -11.50 4.49 -18.42
N ALA A 178 -10.24 4.64 -18.80
CA ALA A 178 -9.79 4.58 -20.19
C ALA A 178 -10.17 3.26 -20.88
N ALA A 179 -10.11 2.15 -20.15
CA ALA A 179 -10.49 0.83 -20.68
C ALA A 179 -11.98 0.68 -21.05
N LEU A 180 -12.84 1.54 -20.49
CA LEU A 180 -14.29 1.49 -20.69
C LEU A 180 -14.78 2.53 -21.71
N THR A 181 -13.87 3.31 -22.27
CA THR A 181 -14.22 4.36 -23.24
C THR A 181 -13.62 4.06 -24.61
N SER A 182 -14.28 4.55 -25.66
CA SER A 182 -13.75 4.50 -27.03
C SER A 182 -12.85 5.69 -27.36
N THR A 183 -12.55 6.53 -26.38
CA THR A 183 -11.74 7.75 -26.54
C THR A 183 -10.27 7.39 -26.65
N THR A 184 -9.53 8.11 -27.49
CA THR A 184 -8.08 7.98 -27.55
C THR A 184 -7.48 8.36 -26.20
N TYR A 185 -6.71 7.44 -25.63
CA TYR A 185 -6.03 7.67 -24.36
C TYR A 185 -5.06 8.84 -24.43
N SER A 186 -5.19 9.77 -23.50
CA SER A 186 -4.27 10.88 -23.30
C SER A 186 -4.05 11.05 -21.81
N PRO A 187 -2.84 10.75 -21.29
CA PRO A 187 -2.54 10.92 -19.86
C PRO A 187 -2.72 12.37 -19.42
N LEU A 188 -3.26 12.55 -18.20
CA LEU A 188 -3.31 13.87 -17.59
C LEU A 188 -1.89 14.38 -17.33
N THR A 189 -1.66 15.66 -17.62
CA THR A 189 -0.40 16.36 -17.33
C THR A 189 -0.47 17.22 -16.09
N SER A 190 -1.66 17.40 -15.53
CA SER A 190 -1.92 18.14 -14.31
C SER A 190 -3.19 17.65 -13.63
N VAL A 191 -3.25 17.75 -12.31
CA VAL A 191 -4.39 17.37 -11.46
C VAL A 191 -4.67 18.53 -10.50
N ALA A 192 -5.93 18.98 -10.46
CA ALA A 192 -6.38 19.96 -9.46
C ALA A 192 -6.44 19.28 -8.08
N LEU A 193 -5.95 19.95 -7.05
CA LEU A 193 -5.95 19.47 -5.69
C LEU A 193 -7.04 20.18 -4.86
N PRO A 194 -7.53 19.55 -3.78
CA PRO A 194 -8.56 20.14 -2.92
C PRO A 194 -8.20 21.50 -2.30
N ASP A 195 -6.92 21.78 -2.09
CA ASP A 195 -6.44 23.08 -1.58
C ASP A 195 -6.48 24.21 -2.61
N GLY A 196 -6.94 23.93 -3.82
CA GLY A 196 -7.01 24.87 -4.94
C GLY A 196 -5.73 24.98 -5.76
N SER A 197 -4.67 24.28 -5.38
CA SER A 197 -3.44 24.19 -6.17
C SER A 197 -3.56 23.17 -7.31
N THR A 198 -2.55 23.12 -8.15
CA THR A 198 -2.46 22.13 -9.23
C THR A 198 -1.15 21.39 -9.11
N LEU A 199 -1.21 20.07 -9.07
CA LEU A 199 -0.05 19.20 -9.17
C LEU A 199 0.21 18.88 -10.63
N THR A 200 1.41 19.15 -11.11
CA THR A 200 1.82 18.89 -12.49
C THR A 200 2.71 17.66 -12.60
N LYS A 201 2.74 17.06 -13.79
CA LYS A 201 3.65 15.95 -14.10
C LYS A 201 5.11 16.29 -13.76
N ASP A 202 5.56 17.50 -14.12
CA ASP A 202 6.96 17.91 -13.89
C ASP A 202 7.29 18.03 -12.39
N GLN A 203 6.33 18.49 -11.57
CA GLN A 203 6.48 18.46 -10.12
C GLN A 203 6.60 17.04 -9.57
N VAL A 204 5.76 16.12 -10.05
CA VAL A 204 5.85 14.69 -9.64
C VAL A 204 7.19 14.09 -10.04
N ILE A 205 7.69 14.39 -11.23
CA ILE A 205 9.05 13.97 -11.63
C ILE A 205 10.10 14.55 -10.67
N GLY A 206 9.96 15.81 -10.27
CA GLY A 206 10.87 16.44 -9.30
C GLY A 206 10.90 15.71 -7.94
N TYR A 207 9.76 15.27 -7.41
CA TYR A 207 9.70 14.45 -6.18
C TYR A 207 10.38 13.08 -6.37
N ILE A 208 10.15 12.42 -7.50
CA ILE A 208 10.83 11.15 -7.80
C ILE A 208 12.34 11.34 -7.91
N ASP A 209 12.79 12.42 -8.57
CA ASP A 209 14.21 12.76 -8.70
C ASP A 209 14.84 13.05 -7.33
N ASP A 210 14.13 13.72 -6.42
CA ASP A 210 14.58 13.94 -5.04
C ASP A 210 14.72 12.61 -4.30
N CYS A 211 13.73 11.74 -4.38
CA CYS A 211 13.78 10.39 -3.80
C CYS A 211 14.97 9.60 -4.33
N VAL A 212 15.17 9.55 -5.63
CA VAL A 212 16.26 8.78 -6.26
C VAL A 212 17.65 9.31 -5.86
N ASN A 213 17.81 10.64 -5.82
CA ASN A 213 19.13 11.24 -5.65
C ASN A 213 19.52 11.52 -4.20
N ASN A 214 18.56 11.73 -3.30
CA ASN A 214 18.81 12.27 -1.97
C ASN A 214 18.37 11.35 -0.81
N SER A 215 17.62 10.29 -1.08
CA SER A 215 17.05 9.44 -0.03
C SER A 215 18.07 8.53 0.67
N GLY A 216 19.15 8.17 -0.01
CA GLY A 216 20.06 7.13 0.44
C GLY A 216 19.53 5.70 0.26
N TYR A 217 18.36 5.51 -0.36
CA TYR A 217 17.95 4.22 -0.89
C TYR A 217 18.80 3.87 -2.13
N SER A 218 19.05 2.60 -2.34
CA SER A 218 19.90 2.16 -3.46
C SER A 218 19.56 0.73 -3.85
N LEU A 219 19.83 0.39 -5.10
CA LEU A 219 19.72 -1.00 -5.54
C LEU A 219 20.76 -1.88 -4.84
N VAL A 220 20.42 -3.14 -4.58
CA VAL A 220 21.35 -4.14 -4.11
C VAL A 220 22.41 -4.36 -5.18
N THR A 221 23.67 -4.16 -4.82
CA THR A 221 24.83 -4.29 -5.74
C THR A 221 25.40 -5.70 -5.77
N SER A 222 25.00 -6.58 -4.85
CA SER A 222 25.33 -7.98 -4.81
C SER A 222 24.41 -8.80 -5.74
N ASP A 223 24.24 -10.07 -5.49
CA ASP A 223 23.31 -10.90 -6.24
C ASP A 223 21.84 -10.49 -5.91
N PHE A 224 21.05 -10.16 -6.93
CA PHE A 224 19.67 -9.72 -6.73
C PHE A 224 18.79 -10.80 -6.06
N ARG A 225 19.19 -12.08 -6.15
CA ARG A 225 18.53 -13.19 -5.46
C ARG A 225 18.55 -13.03 -3.94
N ASN A 226 19.47 -12.22 -3.40
CA ASN A 226 19.52 -11.89 -1.96
C ASN A 226 18.33 -11.06 -1.48
N LEU A 227 17.51 -10.50 -2.37
CA LEU A 227 16.26 -9.82 -2.02
C LEU A 227 15.14 -10.79 -1.63
N TRP A 228 15.28 -12.07 -1.89
CA TRP A 228 14.22 -13.06 -1.71
C TRP A 228 14.38 -13.83 -0.39
N ALA A 229 13.25 -14.02 0.30
CA ALA A 229 13.23 -14.67 1.60
C ALA A 229 13.77 -16.11 1.59
N TYR A 230 13.79 -16.80 0.46
CA TYR A 230 14.38 -18.15 0.35
C TYR A 230 15.89 -18.16 0.54
N THR A 231 16.56 -17.01 0.46
CA THR A 231 17.99 -16.88 0.71
C THR A 231 18.33 -16.53 2.15
N ASN A 232 17.34 -16.44 3.06
CA ASN A 232 17.61 -16.18 4.46
C ASN A 232 18.36 -17.35 5.12
N ARG A 233 19.05 -17.08 6.23
CA ARG A 233 19.91 -18.04 6.92
C ARG A 233 19.21 -19.30 7.42
N PHE A 234 17.88 -19.30 7.51
CA PHE A 234 17.09 -20.45 7.96
C PHE A 234 16.73 -21.40 6.83
N THR A 235 16.77 -20.94 5.59
CA THR A 235 16.34 -21.70 4.41
C THR A 235 17.45 -21.91 3.38
N VAL A 236 18.48 -21.07 3.33
CA VAL A 236 19.58 -21.17 2.35
C VAL A 236 20.34 -22.49 2.48
N GLU A 237 20.51 -23.02 3.69
CA GLU A 237 21.21 -24.27 3.95
C GLU A 237 20.41 -25.51 3.55
N ASP A 238 19.09 -25.35 3.41
CA ASP A 238 18.17 -26.47 3.14
C ASP A 238 18.04 -26.82 1.65
N TYR A 239 18.60 -25.99 0.76
CA TYR A 239 18.44 -26.14 -0.68
C TYR A 239 19.77 -26.27 -1.40
N ASP A 240 19.98 -27.38 -2.13
CA ASP A 240 21.20 -27.65 -2.89
C ASP A 240 21.54 -26.54 -3.89
N TYR A 241 20.53 -25.92 -4.50
CA TYR A 241 20.73 -24.87 -5.49
C TYR A 241 21.16 -23.50 -4.89
N THR A 242 21.07 -23.35 -3.57
CA THR A 242 21.56 -22.15 -2.86
C THR A 242 22.89 -22.41 -2.15
N THR A 243 23.19 -23.67 -1.83
CA THR A 243 24.41 -24.08 -1.12
C THR A 243 25.64 -23.78 -1.95
N GLY A 244 26.63 -23.11 -1.35
CA GLY A 244 27.89 -22.80 -2.00
C GLY A 244 27.86 -21.64 -3.00
N GLN A 245 26.72 -21.01 -3.24
CA GLN A 245 26.60 -19.85 -4.14
C GLN A 245 26.84 -18.50 -3.44
N GLY A 246 27.06 -18.51 -2.12
CA GLY A 246 27.28 -17.29 -1.34
C GLY A 246 26.03 -16.40 -1.22
N LEU A 247 24.84 -16.97 -1.49
CA LEU A 247 23.60 -16.24 -1.35
C LEU A 247 23.29 -15.97 0.13
N LYS A 248 22.89 -14.74 0.42
CA LYS A 248 22.50 -14.33 1.75
C LYS A 248 21.36 -13.33 1.65
N TRP A 249 20.26 -13.60 2.34
CA TRP A 249 19.17 -12.65 2.38
C TRP A 249 19.62 -11.30 2.94
N VAL A 250 19.29 -10.22 2.22
CA VAL A 250 19.80 -8.87 2.50
C VAL A 250 19.41 -8.35 3.90
N GLU A 251 18.32 -8.86 4.49
CA GLU A 251 17.88 -8.50 5.84
C GLU A 251 18.36 -9.49 6.92
N ASP A 252 19.21 -10.47 6.56
CA ASP A 252 19.77 -11.36 7.54
C ASP A 252 20.64 -10.59 8.55
N ASP A 253 20.69 -11.06 9.78
CA ASP A 253 21.40 -10.38 10.88
C ASP A 253 20.89 -8.96 11.18
N ASN A 254 19.61 -8.69 10.90
CA ASN A 254 18.95 -7.39 11.07
C ASN A 254 19.54 -6.27 10.19
N ALA A 255 20.14 -6.62 9.07
CA ALA A 255 20.53 -5.61 8.08
C ALA A 255 19.29 -4.92 7.50
N VAL A 256 19.44 -3.66 7.13
CA VAL A 256 18.38 -2.88 6.47
C VAL A 256 18.44 -3.15 4.97
N ASN A 257 17.33 -3.56 4.38
CA ASN A 257 17.22 -3.69 2.94
C ASN A 257 17.37 -2.30 2.29
N PRO A 258 18.38 -2.07 1.44
CA PRO A 258 18.61 -0.76 0.84
C PRO A 258 17.54 -0.37 -0.18
N GLU A 259 16.81 -1.34 -0.76
CA GLU A 259 15.77 -1.09 -1.77
C GLU A 259 14.38 -0.86 -1.18
N THR A 260 14.15 -1.25 0.08
CA THR A 260 12.81 -1.17 0.68
C THR A 260 12.51 0.24 1.17
N LEU A 261 11.62 0.94 0.47
CA LEU A 261 11.10 2.22 0.92
C LEU A 261 10.00 2.05 1.97
N PHE A 262 9.11 1.07 1.77
CA PHE A 262 8.03 0.76 2.69
C PHE A 262 7.67 -0.72 2.61
N ALA A 263 7.56 -1.38 3.76
CA ALA A 263 7.17 -2.78 3.83
C ALA A 263 6.30 -3.05 5.05
N ILE A 264 5.22 -3.81 4.83
CA ILE A 264 4.43 -4.39 5.92
C ILE A 264 5.11 -5.70 6.33
N LYS A 265 5.78 -5.68 7.49
CA LYS A 265 6.55 -6.83 7.97
C LYS A 265 5.73 -7.69 8.92
N TYR A 266 5.79 -8.99 8.70
CA TYR A 266 5.16 -10.01 9.54
C TYR A 266 6.23 -10.76 10.33
N ASN A 267 5.84 -11.37 11.45
CA ASN A 267 6.76 -12.12 12.28
C ASN A 267 6.16 -13.45 12.76
N LYS A 268 7.03 -14.36 13.21
CA LYS A 268 6.66 -15.68 13.70
C LYS A 268 6.00 -15.69 15.08
N LEU A 269 5.96 -14.58 15.78
CA LEU A 269 5.40 -14.47 17.13
C LEU A 269 3.89 -14.26 17.10
N ALA A 270 3.32 -14.08 15.92
CA ALA A 270 1.88 -13.96 15.78
C ALA A 270 1.21 -15.32 15.92
N ASP A 271 0.18 -15.34 16.73
CA ASP A 271 -0.64 -16.53 16.97
C ASP A 271 -1.90 -16.48 16.09
N TRP A 272 -2.18 -17.57 15.42
CA TRP A 272 -3.40 -17.78 14.65
C TRP A 272 -4.68 -17.60 15.46
N SER A 273 -4.62 -17.89 16.76
CA SER A 273 -5.78 -17.86 17.64
C SER A 273 -6.14 -16.47 18.14
N THR A 274 -5.21 -15.52 18.10
CA THR A 274 -5.40 -14.21 18.76
C THR A 274 -5.81 -13.09 17.82
N SER A 275 -5.89 -13.33 16.52
CA SER A 275 -6.17 -12.30 15.48
C SER A 275 -5.24 -11.07 15.57
N ILE A 276 -4.16 -11.15 16.31
CA ILE A 276 -3.12 -10.12 16.34
C ILE A 276 -2.29 -10.33 15.08
N GLY A 277 -2.66 -9.63 14.03
CA GLY A 277 -2.27 -9.81 12.66
C GLY A 277 -0.81 -9.59 12.31
N TYR A 278 0.10 -10.29 12.98
CA TYR A 278 1.51 -10.27 12.59
C TYR A 278 1.95 -11.53 11.84
N ALA A 279 1.09 -12.55 11.74
CA ALA A 279 1.35 -13.74 10.96
C ALA A 279 1.00 -13.52 9.49
N ASN A 280 1.82 -14.10 8.62
CA ASN A 280 1.60 -14.05 7.19
C ASN A 280 0.97 -15.36 6.71
N ASN A 281 -0.28 -15.31 6.32
CA ASN A 281 -0.99 -16.46 5.78
C ASN A 281 -0.70 -16.73 4.30
N PHE A 282 0.03 -15.87 3.61
CA PHE A 282 0.32 -16.04 2.20
C PHE A 282 1.00 -17.38 1.90
N ALA A 283 1.97 -17.80 2.72
CA ALA A 283 2.65 -19.08 2.55
C ALA A 283 1.68 -20.27 2.57
N LEU A 284 0.61 -20.22 3.40
CA LEU A 284 -0.40 -21.25 3.47
C LEU A 284 -1.24 -21.35 2.19
N HIS A 285 -1.50 -20.22 1.55
CA HIS A 285 -2.42 -20.14 0.42
C HIS A 285 -1.70 -20.25 -0.93
N PHE A 286 -0.44 -19.84 -1.01
CA PHE A 286 0.37 -19.96 -2.23
C PHE A 286 1.23 -21.21 -2.30
N GLY A 287 1.29 -22.01 -1.23
CA GLY A 287 2.04 -23.27 -1.17
C GLY A 287 1.15 -24.49 -1.35
N VAL A 288 1.79 -25.63 -1.57
CA VAL A 288 1.10 -26.93 -1.52
C VAL A 288 0.73 -27.21 -0.05
N ARG A 289 -0.55 -27.20 0.25
CA ARG A 289 -1.07 -27.45 1.60
C ARG A 289 -0.56 -28.78 2.14
N GLY A 290 0.10 -28.77 3.28
CA GLY A 290 0.66 -29.95 3.92
C GLY A 290 2.15 -30.20 3.65
N MET A 291 2.82 -29.30 2.94
CA MET A 291 4.28 -29.30 2.73
C MET A 291 4.97 -28.09 3.38
N ALA A 292 4.25 -27.31 4.18
CA ALA A 292 4.79 -26.20 4.96
C ALA A 292 4.96 -26.61 6.43
#